data_d540c4e26b9be79ca75b8be37b072af8
#
_entry.id   d540c4e26b9be79ca75b8be37b072af8
#
_cell.length_a   1.000
_cell.length_b   1.000
_cell.length_c   1.000
_cell.angle_alpha   90.00
_cell.angle_beta   90.00
_cell.angle_gamma   90.00
#
_symmetry.space_group_name_H-M   'P 1'
#
loop_
_entity.id
_entity.type
_entity.pdbx_description
1 polymer ?
#
loop_
_entity_poly.entity_id
_entity_poly.type
_entity_poly.pdbx_seq_one_letter_code
_entity_poly.pdbx_strand_id
1 'polypeptide(L)'
;MTVEACKSFLRATRQQPELGQQLKAVTGMEEMIALGGRHGFDFTAQELAEGSAELGAETTPEPAADEPAPPRGTAFYHHEYDLADVPELAPLIDELPLLKVRPPLDMAEFHARFRADDLDSTSKSPSDPEFQEWNRRMMAAHWQDPAGGGARRDFHLVNLDEHVEHPGYPAYFAAKTRAIRLLEGVFGDEIRLSGSMWYPPNSYRLWHTNENQPGWRMYVVDLDDDFPEGGGTSFFRYQNPGTGEIVTLPERRRIVRFFKAEQDPARLFWHCIVNPTERHRWSFGFVVPEDWQDHLGSLRAA
;
A
#
# COMPACT_ATOMS: atom_id res chain seq x y z
N MET A 1 25.14 11.60 -22.07
CA MET A 1 23.91 11.35 -21.31
C MET A 1 23.15 10.29 -22.06
N THR A 2 22.82 9.19 -21.45
CA THR A 2 22.19 8.05 -22.15
C THR A 2 21.29 7.30 -21.20
N VAL A 3 20.24 6.66 -21.74
CA VAL A 3 19.36 5.71 -21.02
C VAL A 3 20.19 4.63 -20.29
N GLU A 4 21.30 4.19 -20.90
CA GLU A 4 22.19 3.20 -20.29
C GLU A 4 22.92 3.72 -19.05
N ALA A 5 23.27 5.02 -18.99
CA ALA A 5 23.83 5.64 -17.79
C ALA A 5 22.80 5.62 -16.64
N CYS A 6 21.53 5.89 -16.94
CA CYS A 6 20.44 5.78 -15.97
C CYS A 6 20.26 4.34 -15.48
N LYS A 7 20.23 3.35 -16.38
CA LYS A 7 20.11 1.94 -16.00
C LYS A 7 21.28 1.50 -15.13
N SER A 8 22.49 1.94 -15.45
CA SER A 8 23.68 1.68 -14.64
C SER A 8 23.59 2.29 -13.25
N PHE A 9 23.09 3.52 -13.13
CA PHE A 9 22.82 4.16 -11.85
C PHE A 9 21.81 3.36 -11.03
N LEU A 10 20.67 2.98 -11.61
CA LEU A 10 19.63 2.20 -10.93
C LEU A 10 20.12 0.81 -10.51
N ARG A 11 20.98 0.17 -11.30
CA ARG A 11 21.65 -1.09 -10.89
C ARG A 11 22.64 -0.85 -9.74
N ALA A 12 23.42 0.23 -9.79
CA ALA A 12 24.37 0.57 -8.74
C ALA A 12 23.68 0.86 -7.39
N THR A 13 22.50 1.51 -7.39
CA THR A 13 21.74 1.75 -6.16
C THR A 13 21.26 0.47 -5.47
N ARG A 14 21.04 -0.61 -6.24
CA ARG A 14 20.67 -1.94 -5.71
C ARG A 14 21.89 -2.72 -5.17
N GLN A 15 23.08 -2.47 -5.72
CA GLN A 15 24.29 -3.21 -5.39
C GLN A 15 25.14 -2.53 -4.31
N GLN A 16 24.99 -1.21 -4.13
CA GLN A 16 25.78 -0.40 -3.20
C GLN A 16 24.88 0.15 -2.09
N PRO A 17 24.95 -0.39 -0.86
CA PRO A 17 24.07 0.01 0.24
C PRO A 17 24.09 1.50 0.57
N GLU A 18 25.26 2.14 0.49
CA GLU A 18 25.44 3.57 0.76
C GLU A 18 24.71 4.45 -0.29
N LEU A 19 24.82 4.08 -1.58
CA LEU A 19 24.14 4.79 -2.65
C LEU A 19 22.61 4.55 -2.58
N GLY A 20 22.19 3.35 -2.20
CA GLY A 20 20.79 3.02 -1.95
C GLY A 20 20.19 3.82 -0.79
N GLN A 21 20.97 4.09 0.28
CA GLN A 21 20.53 4.95 1.38
C GLN A 21 20.42 6.42 0.95
N GLN A 22 21.37 6.92 0.16
CA GLN A 22 21.31 8.27 -0.38
C GLN A 22 20.09 8.44 -1.29
N LEU A 23 19.76 7.45 -2.12
CA LEU A 23 18.58 7.46 -2.97
C LEU A 23 17.27 7.52 -2.15
N LYS A 24 17.21 6.86 -1.01
CA LYS A 24 16.02 6.92 -0.12
C LYS A 24 15.78 8.32 0.49
N ALA A 25 16.83 9.14 0.59
CA ALA A 25 16.74 10.51 1.09
C ALA A 25 16.37 11.52 -0.02
N VAL A 26 16.33 11.10 -1.28
CA VAL A 26 15.96 11.94 -2.43
C VAL A 26 14.46 12.15 -2.45
N THR A 27 14.04 13.41 -2.51
CA THR A 27 12.62 13.81 -2.48
C THR A 27 12.05 14.21 -3.84
N GLY A 28 12.93 14.34 -4.86
CA GLY A 28 12.53 14.78 -6.19
C GLY A 28 13.47 14.36 -7.32
N MET A 29 12.96 14.51 -8.54
CA MET A 29 13.67 14.10 -9.76
C MET A 29 14.99 14.84 -9.97
N GLU A 30 15.05 16.14 -9.69
CA GLU A 30 16.27 16.95 -9.82
C GLU A 30 17.35 16.44 -8.85
N GLU A 31 16.97 16.10 -7.62
CA GLU A 31 17.89 15.53 -6.64
C GLU A 31 18.39 14.15 -7.05
N MET A 32 17.53 13.35 -7.68
CA MET A 32 17.91 12.05 -8.23
C MET A 32 18.93 12.19 -9.36
N ILE A 33 18.70 13.11 -10.29
CA ILE A 33 19.62 13.42 -11.37
C ILE A 33 20.94 13.94 -10.79
N ALA A 34 20.88 14.85 -9.82
CA ALA A 34 22.07 15.38 -9.15
C ALA A 34 22.82 14.28 -8.36
N LEU A 35 22.10 13.32 -7.76
CA LEU A 35 22.72 12.17 -7.11
C LEU A 35 23.45 11.30 -8.13
N GLY A 36 22.79 10.98 -9.26
CA GLY A 36 23.43 10.27 -10.36
C GLY A 36 24.71 10.95 -10.83
N GLY A 37 24.66 12.25 -11.11
CA GLY A 37 25.81 13.04 -11.54
C GLY A 37 26.98 13.03 -10.55
N ARG A 38 26.71 13.10 -9.23
CA ARG A 38 27.74 13.00 -8.19
C ARG A 38 28.46 11.64 -8.18
N HIS A 39 27.80 10.61 -8.65
CA HIS A 39 28.34 9.25 -8.74
C HIS A 39 28.80 8.86 -10.15
N GLY A 40 28.90 9.86 -11.07
CA GLY A 40 29.42 9.64 -12.43
C GLY A 40 28.39 9.08 -13.42
N PHE A 41 27.10 9.15 -13.10
CA PHE A 41 26.00 8.74 -13.98
C PHE A 41 25.24 9.98 -14.46
N ASP A 42 25.53 10.44 -15.65
CA ASP A 42 24.88 11.60 -16.24
C ASP A 42 23.67 11.17 -17.08
N PHE A 43 22.47 11.58 -16.67
CA PHE A 43 21.22 11.34 -17.37
C PHE A 43 20.21 12.47 -17.13
N THR A 44 19.26 12.61 -18.02
CA THR A 44 18.15 13.57 -17.96
C THR A 44 16.90 12.94 -17.34
N ALA A 45 15.89 13.77 -17.04
CA ALA A 45 14.59 13.30 -16.58
C ALA A 45 13.91 12.35 -17.58
N GLN A 46 14.05 12.62 -18.87
CA GLN A 46 13.51 11.77 -19.93
C GLN A 46 14.23 10.40 -19.96
N GLU A 47 15.58 10.42 -19.91
CA GLU A 47 16.37 9.17 -19.89
C GLU A 47 16.17 8.37 -18.61
N LEU A 48 15.81 9.04 -17.49
CA LEU A 48 15.41 8.36 -16.25
C LEU A 48 14.08 7.61 -16.42
N ALA A 49 13.10 8.24 -17.06
CA ALA A 49 11.81 7.60 -17.34
C ALA A 49 11.95 6.40 -18.30
N GLU A 50 12.71 6.59 -19.40
CA GLU A 50 12.99 5.54 -20.39
C GLU A 50 13.80 4.40 -19.76
N GLY A 51 14.88 4.69 -19.05
CA GLY A 51 15.75 3.70 -18.41
C GLY A 51 15.07 2.89 -17.32
N SER A 52 14.16 3.51 -16.57
CA SER A 52 13.35 2.82 -15.56
C SER A 52 12.36 1.86 -16.20
N ALA A 53 11.73 2.27 -17.32
CA ALA A 53 10.81 1.42 -18.08
C ALA A 53 11.52 0.22 -18.72
N GLU A 54 12.70 0.46 -19.34
CA GLU A 54 13.51 -0.61 -19.95
C GLU A 54 14.06 -1.58 -18.89
N LEU A 55 14.53 -1.07 -17.74
CA LEU A 55 15.04 -1.93 -16.67
C LEU A 55 13.93 -2.80 -16.06
N GLY A 56 12.70 -2.27 -16.00
CA GLY A 56 11.51 -3.04 -15.63
C GLY A 56 11.23 -4.18 -16.64
N ALA A 57 11.45 -3.93 -17.93
CA ALA A 57 11.28 -4.94 -18.98
C ALA A 57 12.43 -5.96 -19.01
N GLU A 58 13.68 -5.54 -18.74
CA GLU A 58 14.86 -6.42 -18.69
C GLU A 58 14.86 -7.37 -17.48
N THR A 59 14.19 -6.97 -16.39
CA THR A 59 14.05 -7.81 -15.18
C THR A 59 12.89 -8.81 -15.26
N THR A 60 12.19 -8.90 -16.40
CA THR A 60 11.28 -9.99 -16.66
C THR A 60 12.14 -11.21 -17.05
N PRO A 61 12.33 -12.21 -16.18
CA PRO A 61 13.04 -13.42 -16.58
C PRO A 61 12.23 -14.08 -17.69
N GLU A 62 12.90 -14.40 -18.80
CA GLU A 62 12.36 -15.37 -19.74
C GLU A 62 11.93 -16.60 -18.95
N PRO A 63 10.72 -17.13 -19.11
CA PRO A 63 10.29 -18.26 -18.32
C PRO A 63 11.29 -19.38 -18.51
N ALA A 64 12.04 -19.72 -17.47
CA ALA A 64 12.92 -20.87 -17.45
C ALA A 64 12.05 -22.09 -17.75
N ALA A 65 12.25 -22.67 -18.92
CA ALA A 65 11.65 -23.94 -19.28
C ALA A 65 12.09 -24.95 -18.21
N ASP A 66 11.11 -25.62 -17.56
CA ASP A 66 11.27 -26.71 -16.60
C ASP A 66 11.48 -26.42 -15.10
N GLU A 67 10.98 -25.33 -14.53
CA GLU A 67 10.54 -25.46 -13.15
C GLU A 67 9.07 -25.90 -13.12
N PRO A 68 8.71 -27.01 -12.43
CA PRO A 68 7.33 -27.39 -12.28
C PRO A 68 6.62 -26.23 -11.59
N ALA A 69 5.57 -25.70 -12.22
CA ALA A 69 4.73 -24.67 -11.63
C ALA A 69 4.39 -25.13 -10.19
N PRO A 70 4.57 -24.27 -9.17
CA PRO A 70 4.25 -24.64 -7.80
C PRO A 70 2.83 -25.19 -7.79
N PRO A 71 2.55 -26.24 -6.99
CA PRO A 71 1.26 -26.89 -7.01
C PRO A 71 0.17 -25.82 -6.86
N ARG A 72 -0.84 -25.84 -7.74
CA ARG A 72 -2.00 -24.94 -7.72
C ARG A 72 -2.87 -25.27 -6.51
N GLY A 73 -2.30 -25.21 -5.33
CA GLY A 73 -2.94 -25.52 -4.06
C GLY A 73 -2.75 -24.34 -3.13
N THR A 74 -3.83 -23.57 -2.92
CA THR A 74 -4.12 -22.84 -1.69
C THR A 74 -2.96 -22.04 -1.07
N ALA A 75 -2.21 -21.28 -1.86
CA ALA A 75 -1.47 -20.16 -1.30
C ALA A 75 -2.52 -19.12 -0.89
N PHE A 76 -2.85 -19.08 0.39
CA PHE A 76 -3.74 -18.06 0.92
C PHE A 76 -2.99 -16.72 0.88
N TYR A 77 -3.31 -15.91 -0.10
CA TYR A 77 -2.73 -14.57 -0.25
C TYR A 77 -3.34 -13.56 0.72
N HIS A 78 -4.51 -13.88 1.30
CA HIS A 78 -5.28 -12.99 2.14
C HIS A 78 -6.02 -13.77 3.24
N HIS A 79 -5.90 -13.26 4.48
CA HIS A 79 -6.63 -13.75 5.65
C HIS A 79 -7.36 -12.59 6.30
N GLU A 80 -8.56 -12.80 6.78
CA GLU A 80 -9.34 -11.76 7.48
C GLU A 80 -10.10 -12.38 8.65
N TYR A 81 -10.04 -11.69 9.79
CA TYR A 81 -10.69 -12.13 11.03
C TYR A 81 -11.36 -10.94 11.71
N ASP A 82 -12.38 -11.18 12.52
CA ASP A 82 -12.83 -10.19 13.48
C ASP A 82 -11.76 -10.01 14.56
N LEU A 83 -11.41 -8.76 14.85
CA LEU A 83 -10.33 -8.47 15.80
C LEU A 83 -10.61 -9.04 17.21
N ALA A 84 -11.89 -9.12 17.58
CA ALA A 84 -12.33 -9.71 18.85
C ALA A 84 -12.16 -11.25 18.91
N ASP A 85 -12.12 -11.90 17.75
CA ASP A 85 -11.97 -13.35 17.66
C ASP A 85 -10.50 -13.80 17.67
N VAL A 86 -9.55 -12.83 17.72
CA VAL A 86 -8.11 -13.07 17.85
C VAL A 86 -7.64 -12.52 19.20
N PRO A 87 -7.69 -13.32 20.29
CA PRO A 87 -7.43 -12.85 21.65
C PRO A 87 -6.07 -12.15 21.81
N GLU A 88 -5.06 -12.59 21.08
CA GLU A 88 -3.73 -12.00 21.09
C GLU A 88 -3.72 -10.55 20.56
N LEU A 89 -4.64 -10.22 19.66
CA LEU A 89 -4.76 -8.90 19.02
C LEU A 89 -5.91 -8.07 19.61
N ALA A 90 -6.82 -8.68 20.36
CA ALA A 90 -8.00 -8.01 20.92
C ALA A 90 -7.65 -6.73 21.73
N PRO A 91 -6.53 -6.65 22.47
CA PRO A 91 -6.15 -5.42 23.17
C PRO A 91 -5.92 -4.20 22.26
N LEU A 92 -5.71 -4.39 20.95
CA LEU A 92 -5.66 -3.28 19.99
C LEU A 92 -6.97 -2.48 19.95
N ILE A 93 -8.10 -3.12 20.28
CA ILE A 93 -9.42 -2.46 20.31
C ILE A 93 -9.43 -1.24 21.24
N ASP A 94 -8.70 -1.32 22.35
CA ASP A 94 -8.63 -0.23 23.33
C ASP A 94 -7.84 0.99 22.83
N GLU A 95 -6.96 0.80 21.84
CA GLU A 95 -6.18 1.87 21.23
C GLU A 95 -6.92 2.56 20.07
N LEU A 96 -7.89 1.90 19.44
CA LEU A 96 -8.59 2.41 18.26
C LEU A 96 -9.24 3.81 18.49
N PRO A 97 -9.86 4.13 19.62
CA PRO A 97 -10.45 5.45 19.82
C PRO A 97 -9.43 6.60 19.71
N LEU A 98 -8.18 6.36 20.13
CA LEU A 98 -7.10 7.34 20.07
C LEU A 98 -6.38 7.33 18.70
N LEU A 99 -6.41 6.21 17.99
CA LEU A 99 -5.83 6.09 16.66
C LEU A 99 -6.73 6.73 15.57
N LYS A 100 -8.05 6.79 15.78
CA LYS A 100 -9.02 7.31 14.81
C LYS A 100 -9.11 8.85 14.84
N VAL A 101 -7.99 9.54 14.67
CA VAL A 101 -7.97 10.99 14.53
C VAL A 101 -8.57 11.45 13.20
N ARG A 102 -9.18 12.65 13.22
CA ARG A 102 -9.68 13.33 12.03
C ARG A 102 -9.01 14.70 11.96
N PRO A 103 -7.88 14.82 11.27
CA PRO A 103 -7.26 16.12 11.02
C PRO A 103 -8.26 17.08 10.35
N PRO A 104 -8.13 18.40 10.55
CA PRO A 104 -8.95 19.35 9.85
C PRO A 104 -8.75 19.19 8.33
N LEU A 105 -9.86 19.00 7.63
CA LEU A 105 -9.90 18.80 6.18
C LEU A 105 -11.01 19.66 5.61
N ASP A 106 -10.70 20.43 4.57
CA ASP A 106 -11.74 21.05 3.77
C ASP A 106 -12.46 19.96 2.96
N MET A 107 -13.61 19.55 3.46
CA MET A 107 -14.41 18.50 2.83
C MET A 107 -14.92 18.90 1.45
N ALA A 108 -15.17 20.18 1.20
CA ALA A 108 -15.61 20.65 -0.11
C ALA A 108 -14.49 20.51 -1.14
N GLU A 109 -13.25 20.90 -0.77
CA GLU A 109 -12.07 20.71 -1.60
C GLU A 109 -11.75 19.22 -1.78
N PHE A 110 -11.87 18.42 -0.71
CA PHE A 110 -11.69 16.98 -0.79
C PHE A 110 -12.65 16.35 -1.79
N HIS A 111 -13.94 16.62 -1.68
CA HIS A 111 -14.95 16.10 -2.61
C HIS A 111 -14.78 16.63 -4.05
N ALA A 112 -14.32 17.86 -4.22
CA ALA A 112 -14.06 18.41 -5.55
C ALA A 112 -12.94 17.67 -6.32
N ARG A 113 -12.05 16.98 -5.60
CA ARG A 113 -10.98 16.13 -6.17
C ARG A 113 -11.43 14.71 -6.50
N PHE A 114 -12.63 14.30 -6.05
CA PHE A 114 -13.18 12.99 -6.38
C PHE A 114 -13.41 12.84 -7.89
N ARG A 115 -13.04 11.68 -8.43
CA ARG A 115 -13.21 11.35 -9.84
C ARG A 115 -13.90 10.00 -10.00
N ALA A 116 -15.07 10.02 -10.61
CA ALA A 116 -15.84 8.80 -10.87
C ALA A 116 -15.07 7.81 -11.76
N ASP A 117 -14.36 8.31 -12.79
CA ASP A 117 -13.54 7.47 -13.68
C ASP A 117 -12.42 6.73 -12.95
N ASP A 118 -11.85 7.32 -11.89
CA ASP A 118 -10.85 6.67 -11.06
C ASP A 118 -11.50 5.53 -10.25
N LEU A 119 -12.67 5.79 -9.69
CA LEU A 119 -13.43 4.76 -8.99
C LEU A 119 -13.81 3.61 -9.93
N ASP A 120 -14.27 3.89 -11.15
CA ASP A 120 -14.62 2.90 -12.16
C ASP A 120 -13.41 1.99 -12.51
N SER A 121 -12.18 2.53 -12.47
CA SER A 121 -10.96 1.76 -12.71
C SER A 121 -10.79 0.60 -11.72
N THR A 122 -11.32 0.73 -10.51
CA THR A 122 -11.25 -0.33 -9.49
C THR A 122 -12.08 -1.56 -9.83
N SER A 123 -12.98 -1.46 -10.79
CA SER A 123 -13.81 -2.58 -11.30
C SER A 123 -13.14 -3.35 -12.44
N LYS A 124 -12.06 -2.83 -13.00
CA LYS A 124 -11.27 -3.48 -14.05
C LYS A 124 -10.20 -4.37 -13.44
N SER A 125 -9.86 -5.46 -14.13
CA SER A 125 -8.74 -6.30 -13.72
C SER A 125 -7.41 -5.56 -13.89
N PRO A 126 -6.51 -5.59 -12.90
CA PRO A 126 -5.14 -5.09 -13.07
C PRO A 126 -4.37 -5.76 -14.22
N SER A 127 -4.73 -6.98 -14.60
CA SER A 127 -4.15 -7.69 -15.73
C SER A 127 -4.74 -7.29 -17.09
N ASP A 128 -5.78 -6.47 -17.09
CA ASP A 128 -6.41 -6.00 -18.33
C ASP A 128 -5.50 -4.98 -19.03
N PRO A 129 -5.17 -5.15 -20.33
CA PRO A 129 -4.36 -4.19 -21.09
C PRO A 129 -4.92 -2.76 -21.08
N GLU A 130 -6.25 -2.59 -21.07
CA GLU A 130 -6.88 -1.27 -21.00
C GLU A 130 -6.61 -0.60 -19.63
N PHE A 131 -6.69 -1.38 -18.55
CA PHE A 131 -6.34 -0.88 -17.21
C PHE A 131 -4.86 -0.51 -17.14
N GLN A 132 -3.97 -1.36 -17.64
CA GLN A 132 -2.52 -1.13 -17.63
C GLN A 132 -2.16 0.16 -18.38
N GLU A 133 -2.78 0.39 -19.54
CA GLU A 133 -2.56 1.61 -20.31
C GLU A 133 -3.13 2.85 -19.59
N TRP A 134 -4.32 2.74 -19.00
CA TRP A 134 -4.92 3.80 -18.22
C TRP A 134 -4.06 4.14 -16.99
N ASN A 135 -3.62 3.13 -16.23
CA ASN A 135 -2.78 3.29 -15.04
C ASN A 135 -1.44 3.96 -15.38
N ARG A 136 -0.79 3.52 -16.46
CA ARG A 136 0.45 4.13 -16.94
C ARG A 136 0.27 5.61 -17.27
N ARG A 137 -0.80 5.96 -17.98
CA ARG A 137 -1.10 7.38 -18.31
C ARG A 137 -1.41 8.20 -17.07
N MET A 138 -2.18 7.66 -16.13
CA MET A 138 -2.52 8.31 -14.88
C MET A 138 -1.27 8.59 -14.03
N MET A 139 -0.39 7.61 -13.91
CA MET A 139 0.87 7.77 -13.18
C MET A 139 1.82 8.74 -13.89
N ALA A 140 1.94 8.69 -15.20
CA ALA A 140 2.77 9.62 -15.97
C ALA A 140 2.28 11.07 -15.82
N ALA A 141 0.98 11.32 -15.82
CA ALA A 141 0.42 12.66 -15.62
C ALA A 141 0.74 13.22 -14.22
N HIS A 142 0.75 12.37 -13.19
CA HIS A 142 1.16 12.78 -11.85
C HIS A 142 2.62 13.27 -11.79
N TRP A 143 3.52 12.59 -12.49
CA TRP A 143 4.95 12.97 -12.53
C TRP A 143 5.23 14.22 -13.37
N GLN A 144 4.34 14.55 -14.32
CA GLN A 144 4.50 15.71 -15.20
C GLN A 144 3.93 17.01 -14.63
N ASP A 145 3.08 16.96 -13.62
CA ASP A 145 2.51 18.13 -12.94
C ASP A 145 2.83 18.17 -11.44
N PRO A 146 4.10 18.37 -11.06
CA PRO A 146 4.46 18.51 -9.65
C PRO A 146 3.91 19.80 -9.02
N ALA A 147 3.47 20.79 -9.84
CA ALA A 147 2.89 22.05 -9.38
C ALA A 147 1.38 21.93 -9.08
N GLY A 148 0.72 20.87 -9.49
CA GLY A 148 -0.70 20.58 -9.23
C GLY A 148 -1.02 20.20 -7.79
N GLY A 149 -0.19 20.63 -6.83
CA GLY A 149 -0.42 20.43 -5.39
C GLY A 149 -0.03 19.06 -4.84
N GLY A 150 0.67 18.23 -5.63
CA GLY A 150 1.28 16.98 -5.15
C GLY A 150 0.32 15.87 -4.70
N ALA A 151 -0.99 16.09 -4.77
CA ALA A 151 -1.97 15.07 -4.38
C ALA A 151 -1.95 13.92 -5.40
N ARG A 152 -1.48 12.76 -4.97
CA ARG A 152 -1.50 11.55 -5.79
C ARG A 152 -2.95 11.19 -6.13
N ARG A 153 -3.24 11.07 -7.42
CA ARG A 153 -4.58 10.76 -7.92
C ARG A 153 -5.07 9.37 -7.47
N ASP A 154 -4.15 8.44 -7.26
CA ASP A 154 -4.44 7.10 -6.72
C ASP A 154 -4.74 7.09 -5.21
N PHE A 155 -4.57 8.24 -4.52
CA PHE A 155 -4.78 8.44 -3.09
C PHE A 155 -5.85 9.49 -2.83
N HIS A 156 -7.11 9.16 -2.97
CA HIS A 156 -8.20 10.01 -2.52
C HIS A 156 -8.57 9.66 -1.07
N LEU A 157 -7.66 9.99 -0.14
CA LEU A 157 -7.70 9.67 1.29
C LEU A 157 -6.77 10.61 2.07
N VAL A 158 -6.70 10.48 3.39
CA VAL A 158 -5.80 11.23 4.27
C VAL A 158 -4.77 10.28 4.87
N ASN A 159 -3.49 10.55 4.61
CA ASN A 159 -2.38 9.86 5.27
C ASN A 159 -2.15 10.49 6.65
N LEU A 160 -2.40 9.74 7.72
CA LEU A 160 -2.24 10.22 9.09
C LEU A 160 -0.78 10.27 9.56
N ASP A 161 0.15 9.72 8.77
CA ASP A 161 1.58 9.74 9.07
C ASP A 161 2.27 10.99 8.48
N GLU A 162 1.58 11.75 7.65
CA GLU A 162 2.02 13.08 7.22
C GLU A 162 1.82 14.10 8.33
N HIS A 163 2.65 15.15 8.34
CA HIS A 163 2.57 16.23 9.32
C HIS A 163 1.27 17.03 9.14
N VAL A 164 0.26 16.65 9.89
CA VAL A 164 -1.02 17.37 9.96
C VAL A 164 -1.15 17.95 11.37
N GLU A 165 -1.37 19.24 11.47
CA GLU A 165 -1.64 19.88 12.77
C GLU A 165 -3.00 19.44 13.29
N HIS A 166 -3.00 18.72 14.42
CA HIS A 166 -4.22 18.28 15.09
C HIS A 166 -3.97 18.12 16.59
N PRO A 167 -4.82 18.64 17.47
CA PRO A 167 -4.61 18.57 18.93
C PRO A 167 -4.60 17.13 19.47
N GLY A 168 -5.17 16.17 18.74
CA GLY A 168 -5.16 14.75 19.08
C GLY A 168 -3.86 14.00 18.76
N TYR A 169 -2.90 14.59 18.03
CA TYR A 169 -1.68 13.90 17.63
C TYR A 169 -0.81 13.36 18.78
N PRO A 170 -0.59 14.07 19.89
CA PRO A 170 0.19 13.50 20.99
C PRO A 170 -0.42 12.20 21.53
N ALA A 171 -1.75 12.14 21.67
CA ALA A 171 -2.47 10.93 22.10
C ALA A 171 -2.43 9.83 21.01
N TYR A 172 -2.57 10.21 19.74
CA TYR A 172 -2.45 9.33 18.58
C TYR A 172 -1.06 8.65 18.53
N PHE A 173 0.03 9.41 18.64
CA PHE A 173 1.38 8.84 18.64
C PHE A 173 1.64 7.95 19.85
N ALA A 174 1.11 8.31 21.01
CA ALA A 174 1.21 7.46 22.20
C ALA A 174 0.46 6.14 22.01
N ALA A 175 -0.77 6.16 21.47
CA ALA A 175 -1.55 4.97 21.14
C ALA A 175 -0.86 4.10 20.09
N LYS A 176 -0.33 4.72 19.04
CA LYS A 176 0.45 4.05 17.99
C LYS A 176 1.67 3.33 18.55
N THR A 177 2.39 3.96 19.47
CA THR A 177 3.55 3.35 20.15
C THR A 177 3.10 2.16 21.01
N ARG A 178 1.96 2.26 21.73
CA ARG A 178 1.45 1.14 22.52
C ARG A 178 1.00 -0.02 21.64
N ALA A 179 0.33 0.27 20.51
CA ALA A 179 -0.06 -0.74 19.54
C ALA A 179 1.16 -1.49 18.98
N ILE A 180 2.23 -0.79 18.61
CA ILE A 180 3.48 -1.40 18.15
C ILE A 180 4.07 -2.32 19.23
N ARG A 181 4.21 -1.84 20.47
CA ARG A 181 4.75 -2.65 21.58
C ARG A 181 3.90 -3.88 21.89
N LEU A 182 2.59 -3.75 21.79
CA LEU A 182 1.67 -4.87 21.94
C LEU A 182 1.95 -5.94 20.87
N LEU A 183 2.07 -5.51 19.60
CA LEU A 183 2.36 -6.41 18.50
C LEU A 183 3.77 -7.03 18.59
N GLU A 184 4.78 -6.28 19.04
CA GLU A 184 6.12 -6.80 19.36
C GLU A 184 6.04 -7.90 20.44
N GLY A 185 5.19 -7.71 21.45
CA GLY A 185 4.93 -8.72 22.47
C GLY A 185 4.24 -9.98 21.93
N VAL A 186 3.38 -9.84 20.92
CA VAL A 186 2.70 -10.98 20.29
C VAL A 186 3.62 -11.72 19.34
N PHE A 187 4.31 -11.02 18.45
CA PHE A 187 5.09 -11.62 17.37
C PHE A 187 6.56 -11.89 17.74
N GLY A 188 7.01 -11.38 18.88
CA GLY A 188 8.39 -11.61 19.35
C GLY A 188 9.48 -10.98 18.47
N ASP A 189 9.14 -10.05 17.60
CA ASP A 189 10.02 -9.39 16.64
C ASP A 189 9.70 -7.90 16.53
N GLU A 190 10.60 -7.12 15.94
CA GLU A 190 10.41 -5.69 15.67
C GLU A 190 9.27 -5.48 14.68
N ILE A 191 8.26 -4.72 15.11
CA ILE A 191 7.11 -4.37 14.27
C ILE A 191 7.29 -2.97 13.68
N ARG A 192 7.24 -2.90 12.35
CA ARG A 192 7.33 -1.64 11.62
C ARG A 192 5.95 -1.20 11.14
N LEU A 193 5.70 0.09 11.21
CA LEU A 193 4.49 0.67 10.64
C LEU A 193 4.55 0.62 9.11
N SER A 194 3.43 0.25 8.50
CA SER A 194 3.23 0.21 7.04
C SER A 194 2.36 1.36 6.52
N GLY A 195 1.77 2.15 7.43
CA GLY A 195 0.96 3.33 7.12
C GLY A 195 -0.34 3.38 7.91
N SER A 196 -0.79 4.59 8.20
CA SER A 196 -2.05 4.88 8.89
C SER A 196 -2.90 5.80 8.02
N MET A 197 -4.07 5.31 7.60
CA MET A 197 -4.91 6.00 6.62
C MET A 197 -6.30 6.26 7.18
N TRP A 198 -6.78 7.48 6.97
CA TRP A 198 -8.18 7.84 7.16
C TRP A 198 -8.84 8.00 5.80
N TYR A 199 -9.92 7.27 5.62
CA TYR A 199 -10.79 7.32 4.45
C TYR A 199 -12.08 8.06 4.82
N PRO A 200 -12.20 9.36 4.49
CA PRO A 200 -13.46 10.07 4.60
C PRO A 200 -14.55 9.43 3.74
N PRO A 201 -15.83 9.85 3.86
CA PRO A 201 -16.89 9.50 2.91
C PRO A 201 -16.45 9.68 1.45
N ASN A 202 -16.83 8.73 0.59
CA ASN A 202 -16.53 8.76 -0.85
C ASN A 202 -15.04 8.87 -1.15
N SER A 203 -14.24 7.97 -0.57
CA SER A 203 -12.80 7.93 -0.72
C SER A 203 -12.29 6.60 -1.24
N TYR A 204 -11.07 6.59 -1.78
CA TYR A 204 -10.47 5.39 -2.32
C TYR A 204 -8.94 5.43 -2.29
N ARG A 205 -8.34 4.24 -2.32
CA ARG A 205 -7.00 3.98 -2.80
C ARG A 205 -7.10 3.02 -3.99
N LEU A 206 -6.66 3.48 -5.16
CA LEU A 206 -6.73 2.71 -6.40
C LEU A 206 -5.83 1.47 -6.36
N TRP A 207 -5.89 0.66 -7.39
CA TRP A 207 -5.07 -0.54 -7.53
C TRP A 207 -3.58 -0.25 -7.34
N HIS A 208 -2.94 -1.00 -6.44
CA HIS A 208 -1.51 -0.91 -6.12
C HIS A 208 -1.01 -2.26 -5.56
N THR A 209 0.30 -2.44 -5.46
CA THR A 209 0.92 -3.73 -5.11
C THR A 209 1.76 -3.68 -3.84
N ASN A 210 2.27 -2.51 -3.43
CA ASN A 210 3.24 -2.35 -2.34
C ASN A 210 4.58 -3.14 -2.56
N GLU A 211 4.93 -3.49 -3.78
CA GLU A 211 6.11 -4.29 -4.15
C GLU A 211 7.44 -3.73 -3.69
N ASN A 212 7.53 -2.40 -3.49
CA ASN A 212 8.73 -1.74 -2.98
C ASN A 212 9.04 -2.07 -1.50
N GLN A 213 8.11 -2.69 -0.81
CA GLN A 213 8.23 -3.08 0.58
C GLN A 213 7.67 -4.51 0.76
N PRO A 214 8.37 -5.55 0.34
CA PRO A 214 7.89 -6.92 0.40
C PRO A 214 7.73 -7.43 1.84
N GLY A 215 6.96 -8.50 1.98
CA GLY A 215 6.70 -9.19 3.25
C GLY A 215 5.23 -9.11 3.67
N TRP A 216 4.92 -9.79 4.76
CA TRP A 216 3.57 -9.84 5.30
C TRP A 216 3.15 -8.48 5.88
N ARG A 217 1.91 -8.14 5.59
CA ARG A 217 1.22 -6.95 6.11
C ARG A 217 0.05 -7.38 6.97
N MET A 218 -0.07 -6.75 8.12
CA MET A 218 -1.27 -6.79 8.94
C MET A 218 -1.93 -5.42 8.91
N TYR A 219 -3.22 -5.36 8.66
CA TYR A 219 -4.00 -4.13 8.73
C TYR A 219 -5.16 -4.29 9.70
N VAL A 220 -5.24 -3.40 10.68
CA VAL A 220 -6.44 -3.24 11.51
C VAL A 220 -7.33 -2.21 10.83
N VAL A 221 -8.59 -2.57 10.57
CA VAL A 221 -9.58 -1.70 9.95
C VAL A 221 -10.71 -1.43 10.95
N ASP A 222 -11.07 -0.16 11.11
CA ASP A 222 -12.23 0.24 11.91
C ASP A 222 -13.01 1.37 11.23
N LEU A 223 -14.26 1.50 11.60
CA LEU A 223 -15.20 2.52 11.13
C LEU A 223 -15.64 3.40 12.31
N ASP A 224 -16.23 4.55 12.02
CA ASP A 224 -16.86 5.38 13.07
C ASP A 224 -18.11 4.71 13.65
N ASP A 225 -18.88 4.02 12.82
CA ASP A 225 -20.08 3.28 13.22
C ASP A 225 -20.33 2.12 12.24
N ASP A 226 -21.26 1.22 12.57
CA ASP A 226 -21.64 0.12 11.69
C ASP A 226 -22.34 0.64 10.42
N PHE A 227 -22.25 -0.13 9.36
CA PHE A 227 -23.03 0.17 8.15
C PHE A 227 -24.51 -0.05 8.39
N PRO A 228 -25.39 0.79 7.78
CA PRO A 228 -26.83 0.59 7.88
C PRO A 228 -27.22 -0.78 7.31
N GLU A 229 -28.17 -1.42 7.93
CA GLU A 229 -28.74 -2.68 7.43
C GLU A 229 -29.29 -2.50 6.00
N GLY A 230 -28.88 -3.37 5.08
CA GLY A 230 -29.25 -3.27 3.66
C GLY A 230 -28.54 -2.14 2.89
N GLY A 231 -27.66 -1.38 3.53
CA GLY A 231 -26.81 -0.34 2.92
C GLY A 231 -25.57 -0.89 2.25
N GLY A 232 -24.87 -0.03 1.49
CA GLY A 232 -23.56 -0.34 0.96
C GLY A 232 -22.49 -0.37 2.07
N THR A 233 -21.37 -1.05 1.79
CA THR A 233 -20.20 -1.11 2.68
C THR A 233 -18.97 -0.53 1.98
N SER A 234 -17.94 -0.15 2.73
CA SER A 234 -16.60 -0.10 2.16
C SER A 234 -16.15 -1.52 1.78
N PHE A 235 -15.18 -1.61 0.90
CA PHE A 235 -14.67 -2.90 0.50
C PHE A 235 -13.15 -2.86 0.23
N PHE A 236 -12.55 -4.00 0.47
CA PHE A 236 -11.22 -4.36 0.01
C PHE A 236 -11.37 -5.27 -1.21
N ARG A 237 -10.63 -4.97 -2.26
CA ARG A 237 -10.63 -5.79 -3.47
C ARG A 237 -9.21 -6.16 -3.83
N TYR A 238 -8.99 -7.41 -4.22
CA TYR A 238 -7.69 -7.85 -4.69
C TYR A 238 -7.80 -8.78 -5.89
N GLN A 239 -6.75 -8.83 -6.69
CA GLN A 239 -6.58 -9.85 -7.69
C GLN A 239 -5.77 -11.00 -7.09
N ASN A 240 -6.31 -12.21 -7.13
CA ASN A 240 -5.60 -13.41 -6.70
C ASN A 240 -4.42 -13.66 -7.65
N PRO A 241 -3.17 -13.60 -7.19
CA PRO A 241 -2.01 -13.76 -8.06
C PRO A 241 -1.91 -15.13 -8.73
N GLY A 242 -2.48 -16.18 -8.12
CA GLY A 242 -2.44 -17.54 -8.67
C GLY A 242 -3.50 -17.81 -9.73
N THR A 243 -4.68 -17.18 -9.65
CA THR A 243 -5.83 -17.43 -10.52
C THR A 243 -6.19 -16.27 -11.43
N GLY A 244 -5.72 -15.05 -11.12
CA GLY A 244 -6.15 -13.81 -11.77
C GLY A 244 -7.56 -13.36 -11.40
N GLU A 245 -8.27 -14.07 -10.55
CA GLU A 245 -9.62 -13.76 -10.13
C GLU A 245 -9.67 -12.49 -9.28
N ILE A 246 -10.67 -11.65 -9.52
CA ILE A 246 -10.95 -10.48 -8.69
C ILE A 246 -11.86 -10.87 -7.53
N VAL A 247 -11.33 -10.73 -6.32
CA VAL A 247 -12.07 -10.99 -5.08
C VAL A 247 -12.44 -9.66 -4.45
N THR A 248 -13.71 -9.48 -4.10
CA THR A 248 -14.20 -8.28 -3.40
C THR A 248 -14.76 -8.69 -2.04
N LEU A 249 -14.22 -8.11 -0.98
CA LEU A 249 -14.58 -8.38 0.40
C LEU A 249 -15.28 -7.15 1.00
N PRO A 250 -16.57 -7.23 1.34
CA PRO A 250 -17.23 -6.16 2.08
C PRO A 250 -16.58 -6.04 3.46
N GLU A 251 -16.37 -4.80 3.89
CA GLU A 251 -15.75 -4.55 5.19
C GLU A 251 -16.80 -4.39 6.29
N ARG A 252 -16.35 -4.52 7.51
CA ARG A 252 -17.08 -4.28 8.76
C ARG A 252 -16.14 -3.67 9.79
N ARG A 253 -16.66 -3.29 10.92
CA ARG A 253 -15.85 -2.72 12.00
C ARG A 253 -14.92 -3.76 12.61
N ARG A 254 -13.74 -3.30 13.03
CA ARG A 254 -12.79 -4.06 13.87
C ARG A 254 -12.36 -5.38 13.26
N ILE A 255 -12.00 -5.35 11.98
CA ILE A 255 -11.38 -6.49 11.33
C ILE A 255 -9.86 -6.35 11.34
N VAL A 256 -9.19 -7.48 11.40
CA VAL A 256 -7.77 -7.60 11.12
C VAL A 256 -7.56 -8.43 9.87
N ARG A 257 -6.70 -7.94 8.99
CA ARG A 257 -6.45 -8.54 7.68
C ARG A 257 -4.95 -8.73 7.49
N PHE A 258 -4.58 -9.87 6.92
CA PHE A 258 -3.20 -10.19 6.58
C PHE A 258 -3.09 -10.49 5.10
N PHE A 259 -2.06 -9.96 4.45
CA PHE A 259 -1.70 -10.34 3.09
C PHE A 259 -0.20 -10.14 2.86
N LYS A 260 0.35 -10.84 1.87
CA LYS A 260 1.77 -10.74 1.52
C LYS A 260 1.96 -9.81 0.34
N ALA A 261 2.82 -8.82 0.50
CA ALA A 261 3.35 -8.01 -0.60
C ALA A 261 4.55 -8.74 -1.20
N GLU A 262 4.47 -9.08 -2.50
CA GLU A 262 5.52 -9.76 -3.24
C GLU A 262 6.21 -8.78 -4.20
N GLN A 263 7.47 -9.10 -4.57
CA GLN A 263 8.22 -8.35 -5.59
C GLN A 263 8.24 -9.04 -6.94
N ASP A 264 7.93 -10.35 -6.98
CA ASP A 264 7.86 -11.12 -8.20
C ASP A 264 6.69 -10.60 -9.07
N PRO A 265 6.95 -10.11 -10.31
CA PRO A 265 5.90 -9.60 -11.19
C PRO A 265 4.78 -10.61 -11.47
N ALA A 266 5.09 -11.92 -11.43
CA ALA A 266 4.10 -12.98 -11.63
C ALA A 266 3.20 -13.22 -10.41
N ARG A 267 3.56 -12.64 -9.24
CA ARG A 267 2.85 -12.85 -7.97
C ARG A 267 2.48 -11.56 -7.25
N LEU A 268 2.45 -10.44 -7.97
CA LEU A 268 2.07 -9.15 -7.40
C LEU A 268 0.66 -9.22 -6.81
N PHE A 269 0.55 -8.85 -5.55
CA PHE A 269 -0.74 -8.77 -4.87
C PHE A 269 -1.40 -7.41 -5.14
N TRP A 270 -2.03 -7.29 -6.32
CA TRP A 270 -2.81 -6.11 -6.67
C TRP A 270 -4.02 -5.99 -5.76
N HIS A 271 -4.18 -4.82 -5.14
CA HIS A 271 -5.33 -4.56 -4.28
C HIS A 271 -5.74 -3.09 -4.33
N CYS A 272 -7.01 -2.83 -4.04
CA CYS A 272 -7.56 -1.50 -3.90
C CYS A 272 -8.55 -1.45 -2.72
N ILE A 273 -8.78 -0.26 -2.20
CA ILE A 273 -9.71 0.01 -1.12
C ILE A 273 -10.67 1.10 -1.57
N VAL A 274 -11.96 0.88 -1.35
CA VAL A 274 -12.99 1.86 -1.68
C VAL A 274 -13.95 2.02 -0.51
N ASN A 275 -14.17 3.26 -0.12
CA ASN A 275 -15.21 3.65 0.82
C ASN A 275 -16.27 4.51 0.10
N PRO A 276 -17.28 3.90 -0.54
CA PRO A 276 -18.33 4.62 -1.26
C PRO A 276 -19.48 5.04 -0.36
N THR A 277 -19.27 5.07 0.95
CA THR A 277 -20.31 5.29 1.96
C THR A 277 -20.14 6.62 2.66
N GLU A 278 -21.13 7.00 3.48
CA GLU A 278 -21.04 8.16 4.36
C GLU A 278 -20.28 7.89 5.68
N ARG A 279 -19.75 6.66 5.86
CA ARG A 279 -18.96 6.30 7.04
C ARG A 279 -17.50 6.71 6.88
N HIS A 280 -16.90 7.12 7.99
CA HIS A 280 -15.44 7.26 8.06
C HIS A 280 -14.79 5.90 8.33
N ARG A 281 -13.74 5.60 7.59
CA ARG A 281 -12.99 4.37 7.71
C ARG A 281 -11.52 4.66 8.01
N TRP A 282 -10.92 3.88 8.91
CA TRP A 282 -9.49 3.92 9.19
C TRP A 282 -8.83 2.59 8.92
N SER A 283 -7.56 2.61 8.56
CA SER A 283 -6.71 1.44 8.52
C SER A 283 -5.33 1.75 9.08
N PHE A 284 -4.83 0.85 9.90
CA PHE A 284 -3.52 0.93 10.55
C PHE A 284 -2.72 -0.29 10.11
N GLY A 285 -1.68 -0.07 9.31
CA GLY A 285 -0.88 -1.10 8.70
C GLY A 285 0.43 -1.34 9.43
N PHE A 286 0.80 -2.61 9.55
CA PHE A 286 2.04 -3.06 10.17
C PHE A 286 2.71 -4.11 9.30
N VAL A 287 4.03 -4.15 9.32
CA VAL A 287 4.82 -5.26 8.79
C VAL A 287 4.95 -6.29 9.89
N VAL A 288 4.58 -7.52 9.60
CA VAL A 288 4.66 -8.64 10.56
C VAL A 288 5.63 -9.71 10.04
N PRO A 289 6.17 -10.58 10.92
CA PRO A 289 7.11 -11.62 10.52
C PRO A 289 6.48 -12.65 9.58
N GLU A 290 7.32 -13.42 8.90
CA GLU A 290 6.89 -14.43 7.92
C GLU A 290 6.05 -15.54 8.57
N ASP A 291 6.36 -15.89 9.80
CA ASP A 291 5.71 -16.91 10.62
C ASP A 291 4.59 -16.38 11.52
N TRP A 292 4.01 -15.21 11.17
CA TRP A 292 2.98 -14.53 11.98
C TRP A 292 1.85 -15.46 12.46
N GLN A 293 1.46 -16.46 11.65
CA GLN A 293 0.42 -17.42 12.01
C GLN A 293 0.81 -18.29 13.21
N ASP A 294 2.10 -18.54 13.38
CA ASP A 294 2.60 -19.36 14.47
C ASP A 294 2.45 -18.70 15.84
N HIS A 295 2.31 -17.38 15.84
CA HIS A 295 2.15 -16.57 17.04
C HIS A 295 0.66 -16.37 17.44
N LEU A 296 -0.28 -16.71 16.56
CA LEU A 296 -1.72 -16.57 16.80
C LEU A 296 -2.32 -17.96 17.06
N GLY A 297 -2.17 -18.42 18.31
CA GLY A 297 -2.58 -19.77 18.73
C GLY A 297 -4.07 -20.05 18.53
N SER A 298 -4.92 -19.01 18.64
CA SER A 298 -6.36 -19.10 18.39
C SER A 298 -6.72 -19.49 16.95
N LEU A 299 -5.87 -19.18 15.96
CA LEU A 299 -6.10 -19.49 14.55
C LEU A 299 -5.67 -20.90 14.16
N ARG A 300 -4.88 -21.57 15.00
CA ARG A 300 -4.44 -22.97 14.76
C ARG A 300 -5.52 -24.01 15.11
N ALA A 301 -6.52 -23.62 15.87
CA ALA A 301 -7.56 -24.51 16.39
C ALA A 301 -8.84 -24.52 15.53
N ALA A 302 -8.91 -23.70 14.48
CA ALA A 302 -10.02 -23.62 13.54
C ALA A 302 -9.66 -24.24 12.19
#